data_2a1806a1579e808be4195c6bb1619f1f
#
_entry.id   2a1806a1579e808be4195c6bb1619f1f
#
_cell.length_a   1.000
_cell.length_b   1.000
_cell.length_c   1.000
_cell.angle_alpha   90.00
_cell.angle_beta   90.00
_cell.angle_gamma   90.00
#
_symmetry.space_group_name_H-M   'P 1'
#
loop_
_entity.id
_entity.type
_entity.pdbx_description
1 polymer ?
#
loop_
_entity_poly.entity_id
_entity_poly.type
_entity_poly.pdbx_seq_one_letter_code
_entity_poly.pdbx_strand_id
1 'polypeptide(L)'
;SIDSNNTNNNADNSTTDGNNDNRDSSNKVTLKTNDTAIELGAIAKGYIADRLKDYLVSQNVKSAIINLGGNVLCIGGKPDDSSFKIGIQKPFADRSETIAVMDIKDKSVVSSGVYERCFEKDGTLYHHLLNPKTGYPYNNGLIAVTIISDQSVDGDALSTTCFALGLEDGLKLAESLDDVQAFFVTSDYEIHYTKDFQKEITVTETE
;
A
#
# COMPACT_ATOMS: atom_id res chain seq x y z
N SER A 1 9.34 -20.34 2.60
CA SER A 1 8.40 -21.40 2.96
C SER A 1 8.14 -21.36 4.45
N ILE A 2 6.89 -21.45 4.83
CA ILE A 2 6.39 -21.38 6.21
C ILE A 2 6.15 -22.82 6.65
N ASP A 3 6.82 -23.28 7.70
CA ASP A 3 6.59 -24.58 8.31
C ASP A 3 6.18 -24.38 9.76
N SER A 4 5.16 -25.11 10.16
CA SER A 4 4.64 -25.15 11.52
C SER A 4 5.31 -26.29 12.29
N ASN A 5 6.42 -26.05 12.97
CA ASN A 5 6.88 -26.83 14.13
C ASN A 5 8.22 -26.26 14.65
N ASN A 6 8.28 -25.75 15.82
CA ASN A 6 9.00 -26.18 16.99
C ASN A 6 9.21 -25.08 18.04
N THR A 7 8.88 -25.37 19.12
CA THR A 7 8.87 -25.34 20.57
C THR A 7 10.04 -24.66 21.28
N ASN A 8 9.63 -23.96 22.35
CA ASN A 8 10.27 -23.71 23.64
C ASN A 8 11.42 -22.72 23.73
N ASN A 9 11.14 -21.61 24.42
CA ASN A 9 11.81 -21.41 25.71
C ASN A 9 10.94 -20.55 26.64
N ASN A 10 10.73 -21.10 27.82
CA ASN A 10 10.04 -20.52 28.99
C ASN A 10 10.74 -19.28 29.51
N ALA A 11 9.98 -18.26 29.79
CA ALA A 11 10.17 -17.42 30.96
C ALA A 11 8.78 -17.09 31.51
N ASP A 12 8.50 -17.74 32.60
CA ASP A 12 7.35 -17.58 33.47
C ASP A 12 7.32 -16.13 34.01
N ASN A 13 6.21 -15.43 33.83
CA ASN A 13 5.76 -14.46 34.83
C ASN A 13 4.24 -14.27 34.74
N SER A 14 3.57 -14.83 35.69
CA SER A 14 2.14 -14.79 35.94
C SER A 14 1.67 -13.39 36.34
N THR A 15 0.74 -12.80 35.61
CA THR A 15 -0.35 -12.01 36.21
C THR A 15 -1.62 -12.26 35.39
N THR A 16 -2.58 -12.83 36.08
CA THR A 16 -3.97 -13.07 35.65
C THR A 16 -4.70 -11.76 35.45
N ASP A 17 -5.19 -11.53 34.23
CA ASP A 17 -6.42 -10.78 34.01
C ASP A 17 -7.19 -11.44 32.85
N GLY A 18 -8.41 -11.88 33.21
CA GLY A 18 -9.26 -12.63 32.31
C GLY A 18 -9.85 -11.76 31.20
N ASN A 19 -9.30 -11.90 30.03
CA ASN A 19 -9.98 -11.64 28.78
C ASN A 19 -9.83 -12.86 27.89
N ASN A 20 -10.95 -13.48 27.59
CA ASN A 20 -11.08 -14.65 26.73
C ASN A 20 -10.80 -14.20 25.28
N ASP A 21 -9.52 -14.03 24.96
CA ASP A 21 -9.03 -13.71 23.62
C ASP A 21 -8.83 -15.04 22.87
N ASN A 22 -9.90 -15.55 22.27
CA ASN A 22 -9.85 -16.66 21.32
C ASN A 22 -9.09 -16.24 20.06
N ARG A 23 -7.80 -15.91 20.20
CA ARG A 23 -6.89 -15.81 19.05
C ARG A 23 -6.61 -17.22 18.58
N ASP A 24 -7.12 -17.50 17.38
CA ASP A 24 -6.86 -18.74 16.67
C ASP A 24 -5.34 -19.03 16.66
N SER A 25 -4.96 -20.17 17.21
CA SER A 25 -3.55 -20.59 17.33
C SER A 25 -2.92 -20.95 15.97
N SER A 26 -3.65 -20.78 14.86
CA SER A 26 -3.21 -21.13 13.51
C SER A 26 -2.33 -20.08 12.81
N ASN A 27 -2.33 -18.81 13.29
CA ASN A 27 -1.57 -17.73 12.65
C ASN A 27 -0.15 -17.60 13.23
N LYS A 28 0.66 -18.65 13.09
CA LYS A 28 2.07 -18.65 13.51
C LYS A 28 2.98 -18.50 12.32
N VAL A 29 3.92 -17.57 12.40
CA VAL A 29 5.03 -17.42 11.45
C VAL A 29 6.28 -18.01 12.09
N THR A 30 6.92 -18.96 11.41
CA THR A 30 8.18 -19.54 11.85
C THR A 30 9.30 -19.15 10.90
N LEU A 31 10.35 -18.54 11.43
CA LEU A 31 11.54 -18.19 10.67
C LEU A 31 12.46 -19.43 10.61
N LYS A 32 12.93 -19.75 9.40
CA LYS A 32 13.76 -20.97 9.18
C LYS A 32 15.22 -20.79 9.61
N THR A 33 15.68 -19.56 9.70
CA THR A 33 17.05 -19.23 10.09
C THR A 33 17.05 -18.13 11.13
N ASN A 34 18.06 -18.12 12.00
CA ASN A 34 18.22 -17.08 13.03
C ASN A 34 18.56 -15.70 12.46
N ASP A 35 19.02 -15.64 11.21
CA ASP A 35 19.41 -14.40 10.53
C ASP A 35 18.25 -13.81 9.70
N THR A 36 17.07 -14.45 9.71
CA THR A 36 15.89 -13.94 9.03
C THR A 36 15.09 -13.02 9.96
N ALA A 37 14.69 -11.86 9.45
CA ALA A 37 13.78 -10.93 10.13
C ALA A 37 12.56 -10.65 9.25
N ILE A 38 11.44 -10.32 9.88
CA ILE A 38 10.23 -9.83 9.20
C ILE A 38 10.15 -8.34 9.43
N GLU A 39 9.92 -7.59 8.36
CA GLU A 39 9.68 -6.17 8.36
C GLU A 39 8.26 -5.94 7.81
N LEU A 40 7.49 -5.05 8.47
CA LEU A 40 6.07 -4.80 8.15
C LEU A 40 5.84 -3.47 7.44
N GLY A 41 6.87 -2.79 6.98
CA GLY A 41 6.81 -1.46 6.38
C GLY A 41 5.90 -1.36 5.16
N ALA A 42 5.74 -2.47 4.42
CA ALA A 42 4.89 -2.52 3.25
C ALA A 42 3.39 -2.71 3.55
N ILE A 43 2.99 -2.85 4.83
CA ILE A 43 1.57 -3.02 5.23
C ILE A 43 1.19 -2.21 6.48
N ALA A 44 2.17 -1.70 7.21
CA ALA A 44 1.93 -1.11 8.53
C ALA A 44 1.13 0.19 8.45
N LYS A 45 1.41 1.05 7.47
CA LYS A 45 0.70 2.32 7.30
C LYS A 45 -0.76 2.08 6.95
N GLY A 46 -1.04 1.14 6.03
CA GLY A 46 -2.39 0.76 5.65
C GLY A 46 -3.17 0.22 6.84
N TYR A 47 -2.59 -0.72 7.59
CA TYR A 47 -3.22 -1.24 8.80
C TYR A 47 -3.53 -0.15 9.84
N ILE A 48 -2.59 0.76 10.08
CA ILE A 48 -2.79 1.89 11.00
C ILE A 48 -3.89 2.82 10.48
N ALA A 49 -3.92 3.13 9.18
CA ALA A 49 -4.96 3.96 8.59
C ALA A 49 -6.35 3.35 8.77
N ASP A 50 -6.51 2.03 8.55
CA ASP A 50 -7.76 1.32 8.75
C ASP A 50 -8.21 1.34 10.22
N ARG A 51 -7.28 1.12 11.17
CA ARG A 51 -7.61 1.23 12.61
C ARG A 51 -8.00 2.64 13.02
N LEU A 52 -7.36 3.67 12.44
CA LEU A 52 -7.75 5.06 12.65
C LEU A 52 -9.11 5.37 12.04
N LYS A 53 -9.42 4.86 10.83
CA LYS A 53 -10.75 4.97 10.21
C LYS A 53 -11.81 4.39 11.15
N ASP A 54 -11.62 3.16 11.62
CA ASP A 54 -12.56 2.48 12.51
C ASP A 54 -12.82 3.30 13.80
N TYR A 55 -11.74 3.81 14.41
CA TYR A 55 -11.85 4.65 15.60
C TYR A 55 -12.61 5.95 15.31
N LEU A 56 -12.25 6.68 14.26
CA LEU A 56 -12.91 7.96 13.92
C LEU A 56 -14.39 7.75 13.58
N VAL A 57 -14.72 6.70 12.82
CA VAL A 57 -16.11 6.34 12.51
C VAL A 57 -16.88 6.02 13.79
N SER A 58 -16.30 5.30 14.75
CA SER A 58 -16.91 5.03 16.07
C SER A 58 -17.17 6.30 16.89
N GLN A 59 -16.42 7.38 16.62
CA GLN A 59 -16.62 8.71 17.20
C GLN A 59 -17.57 9.60 16.35
N ASN A 60 -18.33 9.00 15.42
CA ASN A 60 -19.27 9.67 14.49
C ASN A 60 -18.62 10.64 13.50
N VAL A 61 -17.34 10.51 13.20
CA VAL A 61 -16.69 11.25 12.10
C VAL A 61 -17.19 10.67 10.78
N LYS A 62 -17.77 11.51 9.92
CA LYS A 62 -18.35 11.11 8.64
C LYS A 62 -17.55 11.62 7.42
N SER A 63 -16.61 12.50 7.64
CA SER A 63 -15.83 13.15 6.58
C SER A 63 -14.43 13.46 7.11
N ALA A 64 -13.41 12.79 6.57
CA ALA A 64 -12.02 13.03 6.91
C ALA A 64 -11.07 12.49 5.85
N ILE A 65 -9.83 12.99 5.86
CA ILE A 65 -8.69 12.41 5.15
C ILE A 65 -7.64 12.04 6.17
N ILE A 66 -7.20 10.78 6.16
CA ILE A 66 -6.04 10.29 6.88
C ILE A 66 -4.89 10.21 5.88
N ASN A 67 -3.76 10.88 6.16
CA ASN A 67 -2.58 10.84 5.30
C ASN A 67 -1.35 10.43 6.11
N LEU A 68 -0.83 9.25 5.82
CA LEU A 68 0.34 8.65 6.47
C LEU A 68 1.52 8.58 5.49
N GLY A 69 1.90 9.74 4.93
CA GLY A 69 3.07 9.84 4.07
C GLY A 69 2.94 9.03 2.77
N GLY A 70 1.97 9.38 1.93
CA GLY A 70 1.70 8.73 0.65
C GLY A 70 0.69 7.57 0.71
N ASN A 71 0.31 7.14 1.91
CA ASN A 71 -0.87 6.31 2.15
C ASN A 71 -2.00 7.25 2.56
N VAL A 72 -3.00 7.42 1.70
CA VAL A 72 -4.15 8.31 1.90
C VAL A 72 -5.42 7.48 2.01
N LEU A 73 -6.19 7.69 3.09
CA LEU A 73 -7.49 7.05 3.30
C LEU A 73 -8.56 8.13 3.50
N CYS A 74 -9.59 8.10 2.68
CA CYS A 74 -10.75 8.99 2.80
C CYS A 74 -11.86 8.30 3.61
N ILE A 75 -12.45 9.04 4.55
CA ILE A 75 -13.66 8.63 5.26
C ILE A 75 -14.82 9.41 4.66
N GLY A 76 -15.78 8.69 4.04
CA GLY A 76 -16.87 9.32 3.33
C GLY A 76 -16.42 10.24 2.20
N GLY A 77 -17.23 11.28 1.94
CA GLY A 77 -16.91 12.41 1.05
C GLY A 77 -16.76 13.71 1.84
N LYS A 78 -16.70 14.83 1.13
CA LYS A 78 -16.75 16.18 1.74
C LYS A 78 -18.11 16.41 2.42
N PRO A 79 -18.24 17.46 3.26
CA PRO A 79 -19.52 17.78 3.94
C PRO A 79 -20.71 18.00 3.01
N ASP A 80 -20.47 18.41 1.77
CA ASP A 80 -21.47 18.57 0.71
C ASP A 80 -21.72 17.26 -0.10
N ASP A 81 -21.21 16.15 0.40
CA ASP A 81 -21.25 14.81 -0.22
C ASP A 81 -20.44 14.68 -1.53
N SER A 82 -19.71 15.69 -1.96
CA SER A 82 -18.80 15.59 -3.10
C SER A 82 -17.53 14.79 -2.75
N SER A 83 -16.84 14.28 -3.78
CA SER A 83 -15.58 13.56 -3.63
C SER A 83 -14.43 14.45 -3.17
N PHE A 84 -13.47 13.89 -2.47
CA PHE A 84 -12.17 14.51 -2.26
C PHE A 84 -11.34 14.46 -3.55
N LYS A 85 -10.55 15.49 -3.80
CA LYS A 85 -9.58 15.53 -4.90
C LYS A 85 -8.23 15.08 -4.36
N ILE A 86 -7.78 13.89 -4.76
CA ILE A 86 -6.51 13.29 -4.32
C ILE A 86 -5.52 13.37 -5.48
N GLY A 87 -4.46 14.15 -5.30
CA GLY A 87 -3.37 14.28 -6.27
C GLY A 87 -2.39 13.12 -6.16
N ILE A 88 -2.03 12.53 -7.28
CA ILE A 88 -0.94 11.56 -7.40
C ILE A 88 0.32 12.34 -7.78
N GLN A 89 1.33 12.29 -6.92
CA GLN A 89 2.58 13.00 -7.12
C GLN A 89 3.25 12.59 -8.45
N LYS A 90 3.70 13.59 -9.21
CA LYS A 90 4.52 13.35 -10.41
C LYS A 90 5.89 12.79 -9.97
N PRO A 91 6.29 11.61 -10.46
CA PRO A 91 7.57 11.01 -10.11
C PRO A 91 8.74 11.96 -10.38
N PHE A 92 9.68 12.04 -9.44
CA PHE A 92 10.90 12.87 -9.49
C PHE A 92 10.67 14.39 -9.58
N ALA A 93 9.44 14.86 -9.54
CA ALA A 93 9.09 16.27 -9.53
C ALA A 93 8.90 16.82 -8.09
N ASP A 94 8.63 18.10 -7.96
CA ASP A 94 8.33 18.71 -6.66
C ASP A 94 7.06 18.09 -6.07
N ARG A 95 6.99 18.05 -4.74
CA ARG A 95 5.85 17.42 -4.04
C ARG A 95 4.48 18.02 -4.33
N SER A 96 4.46 19.24 -4.86
CA SER A 96 3.24 19.94 -5.27
C SER A 96 2.80 19.59 -6.70
N GLU A 97 3.67 18.98 -7.49
CA GLU A 97 3.36 18.57 -8.85
C GLU A 97 2.67 17.21 -8.88
N THR A 98 1.59 17.13 -9.64
CA THR A 98 0.81 15.90 -9.80
C THR A 98 0.85 15.41 -11.23
N ILE A 99 0.83 14.09 -11.43
CA ILE A 99 0.63 13.48 -12.73
C ILE A 99 -0.85 13.20 -13.01
N ALA A 100 -1.64 13.08 -11.94
CA ALA A 100 -3.07 12.88 -12.03
C ALA A 100 -3.77 13.39 -10.77
N VAL A 101 -5.04 13.74 -10.89
CA VAL A 101 -5.95 14.05 -9.76
C VAL A 101 -7.16 13.14 -9.86
N MET A 102 -7.47 12.45 -8.78
CA MET A 102 -8.56 11.48 -8.69
C MET A 102 -9.68 11.96 -7.76
N ASP A 103 -10.92 11.68 -8.13
CA ASP A 103 -12.10 11.91 -7.30
C ASP A 103 -12.35 10.69 -6.42
N ILE A 104 -12.10 10.83 -5.13
CA ILE A 104 -12.13 9.74 -4.16
C ILE A 104 -13.17 10.00 -3.08
N LYS A 105 -13.98 8.96 -2.80
CA LYS A 105 -14.95 8.94 -1.71
C LYS A 105 -14.88 7.58 -1.01
N ASP A 106 -14.66 7.59 0.30
CA ASP A 106 -14.63 6.43 1.20
C ASP A 106 -13.68 5.28 0.76
N LYS A 107 -12.61 5.62 0.07
CA LYS A 107 -11.59 4.67 -0.41
C LYS A 107 -10.19 5.10 0.02
N SER A 108 -9.30 4.16 -0.03
CA SER A 108 -7.86 4.35 0.16
C SER A 108 -7.15 4.56 -1.19
N VAL A 109 -6.12 5.39 -1.19
CA VAL A 109 -5.21 5.62 -2.32
C VAL A 109 -3.79 5.48 -1.80
N VAL A 110 -3.10 4.44 -2.22
CA VAL A 110 -1.76 4.12 -1.75
C VAL A 110 -0.80 3.98 -2.92
N SER A 111 0.29 4.73 -2.87
CA SER A 111 1.32 4.72 -3.91
C SER A 111 2.62 4.11 -3.40
N SER A 112 3.24 3.27 -4.23
CA SER A 112 4.62 2.82 -4.10
C SER A 112 5.41 3.33 -5.30
N GLY A 113 6.48 4.10 -5.06
CA GLY A 113 7.28 4.70 -6.13
C GLY A 113 8.76 4.69 -5.83
N VAL A 114 9.58 4.58 -6.88
CA VAL A 114 11.04 4.53 -6.78
C VAL A 114 11.66 5.84 -6.31
N TYR A 115 10.94 6.94 -6.45
CA TYR A 115 11.40 8.30 -6.13
C TYR A 115 11.26 8.69 -4.64
N GLU A 116 10.53 7.92 -3.84
CA GLU A 116 10.28 8.26 -2.43
C GLU A 116 11.50 8.09 -1.53
N ARG A 117 12.23 6.99 -1.72
CA ARG A 117 13.44 6.64 -0.95
C ARG A 117 14.47 6.06 -1.91
N CYS A 118 15.27 6.93 -2.50
CA CYS A 118 16.29 6.54 -3.47
C CYS A 118 17.54 7.39 -3.35
N PHE A 119 18.60 6.89 -3.90
CA PHE A 119 19.85 7.63 -4.16
C PHE A 119 20.43 7.17 -5.49
N GLU A 120 21.21 8.04 -6.10
CA GLU A 120 21.94 7.74 -7.32
C GLU A 120 23.42 7.50 -7.03
N LYS A 121 23.98 6.44 -7.62
CA LYS A 121 25.41 6.14 -7.56
C LYS A 121 25.88 5.60 -8.91
N ASP A 122 26.94 6.20 -9.46
CA ASP A 122 27.56 5.81 -10.74
C ASP A 122 26.53 5.72 -11.89
N GLY A 123 25.57 6.66 -11.94
CA GLY A 123 24.49 6.71 -12.92
C GLY A 123 23.39 5.65 -12.74
N THR A 124 23.39 4.93 -11.63
CA THR A 124 22.38 3.92 -11.29
C THR A 124 21.52 4.40 -10.12
N LEU A 125 20.20 4.35 -10.31
CA LEU A 125 19.23 4.67 -9.24
C LEU A 125 19.04 3.46 -8.32
N TYR A 126 19.28 3.66 -7.03
CA TYR A 126 19.02 2.67 -5.99
C TYR A 126 17.83 3.13 -5.15
N HIS A 127 16.79 2.31 -5.09
CA HIS A 127 15.57 2.60 -4.34
C HIS A 127 15.23 1.44 -3.38
N HIS A 128 14.29 1.68 -2.47
CA HIS A 128 13.95 0.78 -1.37
C HIS A 128 13.10 -0.46 -1.75
N LEU A 129 12.57 -0.50 -2.98
CA LEU A 129 11.80 -1.66 -3.47
C LEU A 129 12.77 -2.73 -3.97
N LEU A 130 13.18 -3.62 -3.07
CA LEU A 130 14.25 -4.59 -3.32
C LEU A 130 13.70 -5.94 -3.78
N ASN A 131 14.36 -6.53 -4.77
CA ASN A 131 14.11 -7.90 -5.17
C ASN A 131 14.79 -8.86 -4.17
N PRO A 132 14.04 -9.69 -3.43
CA PRO A 132 14.60 -10.57 -2.40
C PRO A 132 15.51 -11.68 -2.95
N LYS A 133 15.45 -11.97 -4.26
CA LYS A 133 16.32 -12.96 -4.91
C LYS A 133 17.70 -12.41 -5.22
N THR A 134 17.81 -11.13 -5.48
CA THR A 134 19.08 -10.49 -5.91
C THR A 134 19.66 -9.56 -4.85
N GLY A 135 18.82 -9.03 -3.93
CA GLY A 135 19.18 -7.98 -2.98
C GLY A 135 19.32 -6.58 -3.59
N TYR A 136 19.02 -6.42 -4.89
CA TYR A 136 19.05 -5.15 -5.60
C TYR A 136 17.64 -4.62 -5.87
N PRO A 137 17.50 -3.30 -6.14
CA PRO A 137 16.23 -2.72 -6.55
C PRO A 137 15.62 -3.43 -7.77
N TYR A 138 14.28 -3.49 -7.82
CA TYR A 138 13.59 -3.92 -9.03
C TYR A 138 13.89 -2.95 -10.17
N ASN A 139 14.14 -3.50 -11.37
CA ASN A 139 14.30 -2.74 -12.61
C ASN A 139 13.41 -3.39 -13.67
N ASN A 140 12.14 -3.07 -13.67
CA ASN A 140 11.08 -3.68 -14.48
C ASN A 140 10.32 -2.67 -15.34
N GLY A 141 10.86 -1.45 -15.50
CA GLY A 141 10.27 -0.40 -16.31
C GLY A 141 9.15 0.40 -15.61
N LEU A 142 8.80 0.07 -14.36
CA LEU A 142 7.86 0.86 -13.56
C LEU A 142 8.59 1.89 -12.68
N ILE A 143 7.99 3.07 -12.53
CA ILE A 143 8.43 4.09 -11.56
C ILE A 143 7.44 4.29 -10.43
N ALA A 144 6.16 4.00 -10.64
CA ALA A 144 5.15 4.06 -9.59
C ALA A 144 3.98 3.10 -9.85
N VAL A 145 3.36 2.64 -8.76
CA VAL A 145 2.07 1.95 -8.76
C VAL A 145 1.22 2.56 -7.67
N THR A 146 0.00 2.94 -8.01
CA THR A 146 -1.01 3.42 -7.06
C THR A 146 -2.18 2.45 -7.04
N ILE A 147 -2.59 2.04 -5.86
CA ILE A 147 -3.76 1.18 -5.65
C ILE A 147 -4.87 2.00 -4.99
N ILE A 148 -6.08 1.84 -5.51
CA ILE A 148 -7.31 2.35 -4.92
C ILE A 148 -8.10 1.13 -4.43
N SER A 149 -8.44 1.12 -3.13
CA SER A 149 -9.09 -0.02 -2.47
C SER A 149 -9.98 0.46 -1.30
N ASP A 150 -10.84 -0.41 -0.81
CA ASP A 150 -11.69 -0.12 0.35
C ASP A 150 -10.91 -0.18 1.67
N GLN A 151 -9.93 -1.08 1.75
CA GLN A 151 -9.03 -1.23 2.90
C GLN A 151 -7.66 -0.68 2.55
N SER A 152 -7.11 0.15 3.44
CA SER A 152 -5.80 0.76 3.20
C SER A 152 -4.65 -0.24 3.34
N VAL A 153 -4.82 -1.28 4.15
CA VAL A 153 -3.84 -2.38 4.27
C VAL A 153 -3.67 -3.13 2.95
N ASP A 154 -4.76 -3.32 2.19
CA ASP A 154 -4.70 -3.95 0.87
C ASP A 154 -3.95 -3.05 -0.11
N GLY A 155 -4.21 -1.73 -0.08
CA GLY A 155 -3.48 -0.74 -0.86
C GLY A 155 -1.97 -0.77 -0.62
N ASP A 156 -1.53 -0.80 0.64
CA ASP A 156 -0.10 -0.90 0.99
C ASP A 156 0.51 -2.21 0.44
N ALA A 157 -0.14 -3.35 0.72
CA ALA A 157 0.36 -4.66 0.30
C ALA A 157 0.42 -4.78 -1.23
N LEU A 158 -0.66 -4.38 -1.92
CA LEU A 158 -0.80 -4.55 -3.36
C LEU A 158 0.07 -3.57 -4.16
N SER A 159 0.24 -2.32 -3.69
CA SER A 159 1.08 -1.36 -4.43
C SER A 159 2.52 -1.85 -4.56
N THR A 160 3.09 -2.40 -3.49
CA THR A 160 4.44 -2.99 -3.51
C THR A 160 4.47 -4.31 -4.29
N THR A 161 3.44 -5.16 -4.15
CA THR A 161 3.37 -6.44 -4.84
C THR A 161 3.23 -6.26 -6.35
N CYS A 162 2.31 -5.40 -6.80
CA CYS A 162 2.13 -5.09 -8.22
C CYS A 162 3.37 -4.44 -8.83
N PHE A 163 4.06 -3.56 -8.07
CA PHE A 163 5.34 -3.01 -8.50
C PHE A 163 6.38 -4.11 -8.72
N ALA A 164 6.50 -5.05 -7.78
CA ALA A 164 7.46 -6.15 -7.86
C ALA A 164 7.18 -7.11 -9.03
N LEU A 165 5.90 -7.33 -9.37
CA LEU A 165 5.47 -8.16 -10.49
C LEU A 165 5.73 -7.52 -11.86
N GLY A 166 5.80 -6.19 -11.93
CA GLY A 166 5.87 -5.44 -13.18
C GLY A 166 4.48 -5.17 -13.78
N LEU A 167 4.46 -4.45 -14.90
CA LEU A 167 3.21 -3.93 -15.47
C LEU A 167 2.20 -5.04 -15.82
N GLU A 168 2.60 -6.03 -16.60
CA GLU A 168 1.68 -7.03 -17.13
C GLU A 168 1.07 -7.92 -16.03
N ASP A 169 1.91 -8.50 -15.18
CA ASP A 169 1.45 -9.39 -14.11
C ASP A 169 0.83 -8.61 -12.94
N GLY A 170 1.27 -7.38 -12.70
CA GLY A 170 0.66 -6.47 -11.75
C GLY A 170 -0.76 -6.07 -12.14
N LEU A 171 -1.00 -5.75 -13.41
CA LEU A 171 -2.35 -5.48 -13.93
C LEU A 171 -3.24 -6.72 -13.81
N LYS A 172 -2.75 -7.91 -14.22
CA LYS A 172 -3.50 -9.16 -14.07
C LYS A 172 -3.90 -9.46 -12.63
N LEU A 173 -2.97 -9.25 -11.70
CA LEU A 173 -3.26 -9.43 -10.28
C LEU A 173 -4.34 -8.44 -9.81
N ALA A 174 -4.18 -7.14 -10.07
CA ALA A 174 -5.16 -6.14 -9.66
C ALA A 174 -6.55 -6.39 -10.25
N GLU A 175 -6.63 -6.77 -11.53
CA GLU A 175 -7.88 -7.10 -12.24
C GLU A 175 -8.55 -8.42 -11.76
N SER A 176 -7.81 -9.27 -11.05
CA SER A 176 -8.34 -10.51 -10.48
C SER A 176 -8.98 -10.32 -9.10
N LEU A 177 -8.86 -9.13 -8.52
CA LEU A 177 -9.37 -8.78 -7.19
C LEU A 177 -10.61 -7.89 -7.33
N ASP A 178 -11.62 -8.20 -6.53
CA ASP A 178 -12.79 -7.35 -6.40
C ASP A 178 -12.42 -6.06 -5.64
N ASP A 179 -13.08 -4.93 -5.96
CA ASP A 179 -12.95 -3.63 -5.28
C ASP A 179 -11.53 -3.02 -5.27
N VAL A 180 -10.64 -3.49 -6.18
CA VAL A 180 -9.29 -2.98 -6.36
C VAL A 180 -9.14 -2.35 -7.74
N GLN A 181 -8.72 -1.10 -7.78
CA GLN A 181 -8.30 -0.41 -8.99
C GLN A 181 -6.82 -0.05 -8.92
N ALA A 182 -6.12 -0.10 -10.02
CA ALA A 182 -4.69 0.19 -10.08
C ALA A 182 -4.31 1.17 -11.19
N PHE A 183 -3.36 2.03 -10.87
CA PHE A 183 -2.78 3.06 -11.72
C PHE A 183 -1.26 2.85 -11.74
N PHE A 184 -0.69 2.57 -12.90
CA PHE A 184 0.72 2.29 -13.08
C PHE A 184 1.37 3.41 -13.90
N VAL A 185 2.58 3.79 -13.53
CA VAL A 185 3.40 4.74 -14.27
C VAL A 185 4.70 4.07 -14.66
N THR A 186 4.99 4.06 -15.96
CA THR A 186 6.21 3.48 -16.50
C THR A 186 7.36 4.50 -16.55
N SER A 187 8.58 4.06 -16.84
CA SER A 187 9.79 4.91 -16.86
C SER A 187 9.79 5.99 -17.95
N ASP A 188 8.95 5.84 -18.97
CA ASP A 188 8.67 6.82 -20.02
C ASP A 188 7.43 7.68 -19.74
N TYR A 189 6.91 7.59 -18.49
CA TYR A 189 5.73 8.32 -18.01
C TYR A 189 4.42 7.95 -18.69
N GLU A 190 4.35 6.80 -19.35
CA GLU A 190 3.06 6.27 -19.80
C GLU A 190 2.23 5.79 -18.60
N ILE A 191 0.93 6.05 -18.65
CA ILE A 191 -0.02 5.69 -17.62
C ILE A 191 -0.85 4.50 -18.09
N HIS A 192 -0.95 3.47 -17.24
CA HIS A 192 -1.76 2.28 -17.48
C HIS A 192 -2.72 2.06 -16.31
N TYR A 193 -3.93 1.64 -16.63
CA TYR A 193 -5.01 1.42 -15.68
C TYR A 193 -5.52 0.00 -15.74
N THR A 194 -6.10 -0.49 -14.63
CA THR A 194 -6.99 -1.64 -14.67
C THR A 194 -8.20 -1.34 -15.57
N LYS A 195 -8.75 -2.36 -16.20
CA LYS A 195 -9.72 -2.24 -17.30
C LYS A 195 -11.00 -1.44 -16.94
N ASP A 196 -11.44 -1.47 -15.68
CA ASP A 196 -12.65 -0.76 -15.23
C ASP A 196 -12.34 0.54 -14.45
N PHE A 197 -11.07 0.92 -14.33
CA PHE A 197 -10.60 2.07 -13.56
C PHE A 197 -11.39 3.36 -13.85
N GLN A 198 -11.46 3.78 -15.12
CA GLN A 198 -12.10 5.03 -15.51
C GLN A 198 -13.64 5.00 -15.47
N LYS A 199 -14.23 3.83 -15.22
CA LYS A 199 -15.67 3.72 -14.96
C LYS A 199 -15.99 4.01 -13.49
N GLU A 200 -15.09 3.67 -12.60
CA GLU A 200 -15.26 3.76 -11.15
C GLU A 200 -14.61 5.01 -10.55
N ILE A 201 -13.50 5.44 -11.13
CA ILE A 201 -12.70 6.55 -10.63
C ILE A 201 -12.63 7.65 -11.69
N THR A 202 -13.15 8.83 -11.38
CA THR A 202 -12.91 10.01 -12.20
C THR A 202 -11.47 10.44 -12.03
N VAL A 203 -10.70 10.47 -13.09
CA VAL A 203 -9.30 10.88 -13.10
C VAL A 203 -9.09 12.00 -14.12
N THR A 204 -8.29 12.99 -13.75
CA THR A 204 -7.79 14.04 -14.62
C THR A 204 -6.27 13.97 -14.62
N GLU A 205 -5.69 13.63 -15.76
CA GLU A 205 -4.24 13.66 -15.94
C GLU A 205 -3.78 15.13 -16.02
N THR A 206 -2.61 15.42 -15.47
CA THR A 206 -2.03 16.77 -15.48
C THR A 206 -0.80 16.75 -16.40
N GLU A 207 -0.64 17.77 -17.21
CA GLU A 207 0.48 17.90 -18.16
C GLU A 207 1.85 18.11 -17.46
#